data_bf85c1dad76d0f23380da96b2b0a877e
#
_entry.id   bf85c1dad76d0f23380da96b2b0a877e
#
_cell.length_a   1.000
_cell.length_b   1.000
_cell.length_c   1.000
_cell.angle_alpha   90.00
_cell.angle_beta   90.00
_cell.angle_gamma   90.00
#
_symmetry.space_group_name_H-M   'P 1'
#
loop_
_entity.id
_entity.type
_entity.pdbx_description
1 polymer ?
#
loop_
_entity_poly.entity_id
_entity_poly.type
_entity_poly.pdbx_seq_one_letter_code
_entity_poly.pdbx_strand_id
1 'polypeptide(L)'
;MIRTIQAEEITRNIKEMCIEANHVLSDDMKNVFCDAVRREKSPLGRQILEQLEENLKIAGEDRIPICQDTGMAVIFLKIGQDVHIEGGSLADAVNQGVHDGYVEGYLRKSVVEPVDRINTKDNTPAVIHYEITDGDRIDITVAPKGFGSENMSRIFMLKPADGIEGIKEAVLTAVRDAGPNACPPMVIGVGIGGTFEKCAEMAKHALTRNLEEEPPTGYAGELEKELLEKVNRLGIGPGGLGGSVTALAVNIETYPTHIAGLPVAVNICCHVNRHAHRII
;
A
#
# COMPACT_ATOMS: atom_id res chain seq x y z
N MET A 1 -4.35 -0.71 32.76
CA MET A 1 -3.44 0.29 33.40
C MET A 1 -3.05 1.26 32.30
N ILE A 2 -3.20 2.55 32.55
CA ILE A 2 -2.83 3.56 31.53
C ILE A 2 -1.31 3.51 31.31
N ARG A 3 -0.91 3.37 30.07
CA ARG A 3 0.50 3.43 29.65
C ARG A 3 0.78 4.77 28.98
N THR A 4 1.82 5.45 29.44
CA THR A 4 2.26 6.71 28.85
C THR A 4 3.31 6.46 27.77
N ILE A 5 3.09 7.04 26.58
CA ILE A 5 4.02 7.03 25.45
C ILE A 5 4.39 8.48 25.13
N GLN A 6 5.68 8.77 24.98
CA GLN A 6 6.13 10.10 24.65
C GLN A 6 5.95 10.39 23.15
N ALA A 7 5.47 11.57 22.82
CA ALA A 7 5.31 12.02 21.42
C ALA A 7 6.63 11.90 20.62
N GLU A 8 7.78 12.18 21.26
CA GLU A 8 9.11 12.03 20.67
C GLU A 8 9.43 10.58 20.27
N GLU A 9 8.95 9.58 21.03
CA GLU A 9 9.11 8.17 20.66
C GLU A 9 8.35 7.84 19.38
N ILE A 10 7.14 8.39 19.22
CA ILE A 10 6.34 8.24 17.99
C ILE A 10 7.07 8.89 16.81
N THR A 11 7.53 10.13 16.97
CA THR A 11 8.31 10.86 15.96
C THR A 11 9.51 10.06 15.48
N ARG A 12 10.32 9.54 16.42
CA ARG A 12 11.51 8.75 16.10
C ARG A 12 11.15 7.47 15.31
N ASN A 13 10.14 6.73 15.75
CA ASN A 13 9.73 5.50 15.07
C ASN A 13 9.25 5.79 13.65
N ILE A 14 8.41 6.80 13.44
CA ILE A 14 7.90 7.16 12.11
C ILE A 14 9.02 7.63 11.19
N LYS A 15 9.96 8.45 11.68
CA LYS A 15 11.14 8.84 10.93
C LYS A 15 11.92 7.63 10.40
N GLU A 16 12.26 6.70 11.28
CA GLU A 16 13.00 5.48 10.90
C GLU A 16 12.22 4.63 9.91
N MET A 17 10.92 4.44 10.14
CA MET A 17 10.04 3.67 9.26
C MET A 17 9.89 4.28 7.86
N CYS A 18 9.84 5.62 7.74
CA CYS A 18 9.83 6.30 6.45
C CYS A 18 11.10 6.00 5.63
N ILE A 19 12.26 6.01 6.29
CA ILE A 19 13.54 5.70 5.66
C ILE A 19 13.61 4.22 5.30
N GLU A 20 13.33 3.35 6.25
CA GLU A 20 13.36 1.89 6.08
C GLU A 20 12.50 1.43 4.91
N ALA A 21 11.23 1.82 4.90
CA ALA A 21 10.29 1.42 3.85
C ALA A 21 10.70 1.87 2.44
N ASN A 22 11.45 2.97 2.32
CA ASN A 22 11.93 3.45 1.02
C ASN A 22 13.22 2.79 0.53
N HIS A 23 13.98 2.13 1.42
CA HIS A 23 15.26 1.51 1.09
C HIS A 23 15.18 -0.01 0.97
N VAL A 24 14.29 -0.65 1.74
CA VAL A 24 14.21 -2.11 1.82
C VAL A 24 12.76 -2.55 1.75
N LEU A 25 12.42 -3.46 0.84
CA LEU A 25 11.13 -4.14 0.87
C LEU A 25 11.11 -5.20 1.98
N SER A 26 9.92 -5.49 2.49
CA SER A 26 9.67 -6.59 3.43
C SER A 26 10.08 -7.96 2.82
N ASP A 27 10.35 -8.93 3.66
CA ASP A 27 10.84 -10.23 3.20
C ASP A 27 9.79 -11.00 2.41
N ASP A 28 8.51 -10.90 2.76
CA ASP A 28 7.40 -11.46 1.99
C ASP A 28 7.35 -10.89 0.56
N MET A 29 7.53 -9.58 0.41
CA MET A 29 7.60 -8.95 -0.91
C MET A 29 8.77 -9.48 -1.73
N LYS A 30 9.96 -9.63 -1.12
CA LYS A 30 11.15 -10.20 -1.79
C LYS A 30 10.89 -11.64 -2.24
N ASN A 31 10.30 -12.47 -1.37
CA ASN A 31 9.99 -13.86 -1.66
C ASN A 31 9.00 -14.01 -2.82
N VAL A 32 7.90 -13.25 -2.78
CA VAL A 32 6.89 -13.25 -3.86
C VAL A 32 7.49 -12.73 -5.17
N PHE A 33 8.44 -11.78 -5.10
CA PHE A 33 9.16 -11.28 -6.27
C PHE A 33 10.07 -12.34 -6.90
N CYS A 34 10.87 -13.05 -6.09
CA CYS A 34 11.68 -14.17 -6.55
C CYS A 34 10.82 -15.26 -7.21
N ASP A 35 9.65 -15.57 -6.64
CA ASP A 35 8.71 -16.51 -7.24
C ASP A 35 8.12 -15.99 -8.56
N ALA A 36 7.89 -14.69 -8.69
CA ALA A 36 7.44 -14.06 -9.92
C ALA A 36 8.46 -14.25 -11.06
N VAL A 37 9.75 -14.06 -10.79
CA VAL A 37 10.83 -14.34 -11.74
C VAL A 37 10.77 -15.78 -12.27
N ARG A 38 10.55 -16.74 -11.37
CA ARG A 38 10.46 -18.18 -11.74
C ARG A 38 9.23 -18.50 -12.58
N ARG A 39 8.08 -17.86 -12.27
CA ARG A 39 6.78 -18.12 -12.94
C ARG A 39 6.62 -17.39 -14.27
N GLU A 40 7.37 -16.30 -14.51
CA GLU A 40 7.24 -15.51 -15.74
C GLU A 40 7.65 -16.34 -16.97
N LYS A 41 6.76 -16.39 -17.96
CA LYS A 41 6.94 -17.19 -19.18
C LYS A 41 7.58 -16.40 -20.32
N SER A 42 7.42 -15.07 -20.34
CA SER A 42 8.03 -14.21 -21.33
C SER A 42 9.53 -14.04 -21.02
N PRO A 43 10.45 -14.33 -21.96
CA PRO A 43 11.87 -14.06 -21.75
C PRO A 43 12.17 -12.59 -21.42
N LEU A 44 11.49 -11.66 -22.10
CA LEU A 44 11.60 -10.23 -21.82
C LEU A 44 11.05 -9.88 -20.44
N GLY A 45 9.86 -10.41 -20.10
CA GLY A 45 9.25 -10.20 -18.77
C GLY A 45 10.15 -10.69 -17.65
N ARG A 46 10.79 -11.87 -17.81
CA ARG A 46 11.75 -12.42 -16.84
C ARG A 46 12.96 -11.51 -16.69
N GLN A 47 13.55 -11.04 -17.79
CA GLN A 47 14.69 -10.12 -17.75
C GLN A 47 14.36 -8.82 -17.02
N ILE A 48 13.14 -8.30 -17.20
CA ILE A 48 12.67 -7.11 -16.46
C ILE A 48 12.58 -7.39 -14.96
N LEU A 49 11.97 -8.52 -14.57
CA LEU A 49 11.88 -8.91 -13.17
C LEU A 49 13.25 -9.08 -12.52
N GLU A 50 14.20 -9.70 -13.20
CA GLU A 50 15.59 -9.86 -12.74
C GLU A 50 16.28 -8.50 -12.53
N GLN A 51 16.07 -7.53 -13.42
CA GLN A 51 16.58 -6.16 -13.26
C GLN A 51 15.94 -5.45 -12.06
N LEU A 52 14.63 -5.63 -11.84
CA LEU A 52 13.94 -5.06 -10.68
C LEU A 52 14.44 -5.70 -9.38
N GLU A 53 14.67 -7.01 -9.36
CA GLU A 53 15.24 -7.72 -8.20
C GLU A 53 16.68 -7.22 -7.89
N GLU A 54 17.51 -7.03 -8.91
CA GLU A 54 18.82 -6.44 -8.75
C GLU A 54 18.76 -5.02 -8.19
N ASN A 55 17.81 -4.19 -8.68
CA ASN A 55 17.58 -2.85 -8.14
C ASN A 55 17.24 -2.88 -6.65
N LEU A 56 16.38 -3.81 -6.21
CA LEU A 56 16.05 -3.96 -4.78
C LEU A 56 17.28 -4.30 -3.93
N LYS A 57 18.16 -5.16 -4.44
CA LYS A 57 19.39 -5.53 -3.77
C LYS A 57 20.34 -4.33 -3.65
N ILE A 58 20.60 -3.63 -4.75
CA ILE A 58 21.46 -2.43 -4.76
C ILE A 58 20.93 -1.37 -3.79
N ALA A 59 19.61 -1.10 -3.83
CA ALA A 59 18.98 -0.11 -2.96
C ALA A 59 19.20 -0.42 -1.48
N GLY A 60 19.03 -1.69 -1.09
CA GLY A 60 19.23 -2.14 0.29
C GLY A 60 20.70 -2.12 0.73
N GLU A 61 21.63 -2.55 -0.13
CA GLU A 61 23.08 -2.58 0.16
C GLU A 61 23.67 -1.17 0.26
N ASP A 62 23.35 -0.31 -0.70
CA ASP A 62 23.90 1.04 -0.80
C ASP A 62 23.11 2.07 0.04
N ARG A 63 22.00 1.65 0.64
CA ARG A 63 21.07 2.51 1.41
C ARG A 63 20.60 3.73 0.60
N ILE A 64 20.15 3.47 -0.60
CA ILE A 64 19.53 4.47 -1.48
C ILE A 64 18.07 4.12 -1.71
N PRO A 65 17.19 5.10 -2.01
CA PRO A 65 15.79 4.81 -2.29
C PRO A 65 15.60 3.87 -3.48
N ILE A 66 14.71 2.89 -3.33
CA ILE A 66 14.38 1.90 -4.37
C ILE A 66 13.88 2.57 -5.66
N CYS A 67 13.20 3.70 -5.52
CA CYS A 67 12.59 4.43 -6.64
C CYS A 67 12.75 5.94 -6.42
N GLN A 68 12.77 6.71 -7.52
CA GLN A 68 12.77 8.17 -7.46
C GLN A 68 11.46 8.74 -6.88
N ASP A 69 10.34 8.03 -6.97
CA ASP A 69 9.10 8.37 -6.28
C ASP A 69 9.08 7.69 -4.91
N THR A 70 9.50 8.42 -3.88
CA THR A 70 9.47 7.95 -2.50
C THR A 70 8.11 8.13 -1.82
N GLY A 71 7.13 8.58 -2.59
CA GLY A 71 5.72 8.57 -2.25
C GLY A 71 5.27 9.67 -1.28
N MET A 72 3.98 9.68 -1.02
CA MET A 72 3.34 10.40 0.06
C MET A 72 3.15 9.45 1.25
N ALA A 73 3.47 9.88 2.46
CA ALA A 73 3.34 9.03 3.63
C ALA A 73 1.85 8.79 3.97
N VAL A 74 1.43 7.52 3.93
CA VAL A 74 0.15 7.07 4.48
C VAL A 74 0.45 6.28 5.74
N ILE A 75 -0.21 6.64 6.84
CA ILE A 75 0.07 6.09 8.16
C ILE A 75 -1.21 5.55 8.76
N PHE A 76 -1.17 4.27 9.16
CA PHE A 76 -2.23 3.65 9.92
C PHE A 76 -1.78 3.52 11.37
N LEU A 77 -2.60 4.01 12.29
CA LEU A 77 -2.37 3.97 13.73
C LEU A 77 -3.51 3.24 14.41
N LYS A 78 -3.22 2.06 14.99
CA LYS A 78 -4.15 1.39 15.91
C LYS A 78 -3.68 1.72 17.33
N ILE A 79 -4.48 2.50 18.04
CA ILE A 79 -4.12 3.06 19.33
C ILE A 79 -4.93 2.35 20.42
N GLY A 80 -4.22 1.69 21.33
CA GLY A 80 -4.85 1.10 22.50
C GLY A 80 -5.56 2.15 23.35
N GLN A 81 -6.79 1.87 23.79
CA GLN A 81 -7.58 2.82 24.58
C GLN A 81 -6.98 3.16 25.96
N ASP A 82 -6.02 2.36 26.44
CA ASP A 82 -5.25 2.61 27.67
C ASP A 82 -3.93 3.36 27.42
N VAL A 83 -3.70 3.88 26.20
CA VAL A 83 -2.54 4.71 25.87
C VAL A 83 -2.84 6.17 26.19
N HIS A 84 -1.90 6.81 26.89
CA HIS A 84 -1.86 8.27 27.09
C HIS A 84 -0.60 8.83 26.42
N ILE A 85 -0.77 9.81 25.54
CA ILE A 85 0.33 10.44 24.82
C ILE A 85 0.73 11.73 25.55
N GLU A 86 2.00 11.85 25.90
CA GLU A 86 2.58 13.02 26.53
C GLU A 86 3.65 13.68 25.66
N GLY A 87 3.94 14.95 25.95
CA GLY A 87 5.02 15.70 25.30
C GLY A 87 4.64 16.36 23.97
N GLY A 88 3.37 16.25 23.54
CA GLY A 88 2.88 16.92 22.33
C GLY A 88 1.63 16.30 21.73
N SER A 89 1.16 16.88 20.64
CA SER A 89 0.05 16.37 19.84
C SER A 89 0.49 15.13 19.07
N LEU A 90 -0.34 14.08 19.02
CA LEU A 90 -0.08 12.89 18.21
C LEU A 90 0.08 13.23 16.72
N ALA A 91 -0.80 14.06 16.19
CA ALA A 91 -0.75 14.45 14.77
C ALA A 91 0.54 15.22 14.45
N ASP A 92 1.00 16.10 15.36
CA ASP A 92 2.25 16.84 15.18
C ASP A 92 3.45 15.90 15.28
N ALA A 93 3.46 14.95 16.22
CA ALA A 93 4.51 13.96 16.37
C ALA A 93 4.65 13.08 15.11
N VAL A 94 3.53 12.65 14.53
CA VAL A 94 3.50 11.90 13.26
C VAL A 94 4.08 12.73 12.13
N ASN A 95 3.60 13.96 11.93
CA ASN A 95 4.09 14.83 10.87
C ASN A 95 5.55 15.21 11.06
N GLN A 96 6.02 15.43 12.30
CA GLN A 96 7.43 15.67 12.58
C GLN A 96 8.28 14.45 12.19
N GLY A 97 7.82 13.23 12.48
CA GLY A 97 8.52 12.01 12.07
C GLY A 97 8.60 11.87 10.54
N VAL A 98 7.55 12.23 9.80
CA VAL A 98 7.57 12.26 8.33
C VAL A 98 8.53 13.34 7.83
N HIS A 99 8.45 14.57 8.36
CA HIS A 99 9.40 15.63 8.05
C HIS A 99 10.85 15.16 8.19
N ASP A 100 11.20 14.65 9.37
CA ASP A 100 12.56 14.23 9.69
C ASP A 100 12.99 13.05 8.79
N GLY A 101 12.10 12.07 8.57
CA GLY A 101 12.37 10.94 7.71
C GLY A 101 12.64 11.33 6.25
N TYR A 102 11.85 12.24 5.70
CA TYR A 102 12.03 12.67 4.31
C TYR A 102 13.19 13.66 4.14
N VAL A 103 13.50 14.48 5.14
CA VAL A 103 14.61 15.42 5.06
C VAL A 103 15.95 14.70 5.29
N GLU A 104 16.09 13.97 6.40
CA GLU A 104 17.35 13.32 6.77
C GLU A 104 17.62 12.05 5.96
N GLY A 105 16.56 11.34 5.50
CA GLY A 105 16.67 10.19 4.59
C GLY A 105 16.92 10.57 3.14
N TYR A 106 17.07 11.86 2.82
CA TYR A 106 17.22 12.36 1.43
C TYR A 106 16.12 11.88 0.48
N LEU A 107 14.92 11.65 1.00
CA LEU A 107 13.78 11.22 0.22
C LEU A 107 13.19 12.40 -0.58
N ARG A 108 12.50 12.10 -1.68
CA ARG A 108 11.89 13.12 -2.52
C ARG A 108 10.68 13.75 -1.82
N LYS A 109 10.67 15.08 -1.71
CA LYS A 109 9.56 15.87 -1.19
C LYS A 109 8.54 16.09 -2.31
N SER A 110 7.49 15.28 -2.32
CA SER A 110 6.51 15.25 -3.43
C SER A 110 5.17 15.89 -3.08
N VAL A 111 4.95 16.25 -1.80
CA VAL A 111 3.70 16.86 -1.36
C VAL A 111 3.65 18.33 -1.78
N VAL A 112 2.55 18.68 -2.42
CA VAL A 112 2.32 20.02 -2.95
C VAL A 112 0.88 20.47 -2.65
N GLU A 113 0.67 21.76 -2.58
CA GLU A 113 -0.67 22.33 -2.56
C GLU A 113 -1.42 21.94 -3.85
N PRO A 114 -2.70 21.50 -3.77
CA PRO A 114 -3.35 20.85 -4.92
C PRO A 114 -3.59 21.76 -6.13
N VAL A 115 -3.79 23.06 -5.94
CA VAL A 115 -4.11 24.00 -7.04
C VAL A 115 -2.86 24.73 -7.49
N ASP A 116 -2.22 25.46 -6.59
CA ASP A 116 -1.05 26.32 -6.89
C ASP A 116 0.25 25.51 -7.03
N ARG A 117 0.23 24.24 -6.67
CA ARG A 117 1.37 23.29 -6.78
C ARG A 117 2.61 23.71 -5.99
N ILE A 118 2.42 24.54 -4.95
CA ILE A 118 3.49 24.95 -4.06
C ILE A 118 3.92 23.77 -3.22
N ASN A 119 5.21 23.42 -3.28
CA ASN A 119 5.77 22.30 -2.55
C ASN A 119 5.92 22.61 -1.06
N THR A 120 5.54 21.66 -0.18
CA THR A 120 5.66 21.81 1.27
C THR A 120 7.10 21.75 1.75
N LYS A 121 8.03 21.19 0.95
CA LYS A 121 9.49 21.07 1.15
C LYS A 121 9.91 20.00 2.17
N ASP A 122 8.99 19.37 2.83
CA ASP A 122 9.24 18.38 3.88
C ASP A 122 8.38 17.10 3.75
N ASN A 123 7.57 17.04 2.70
CA ASN A 123 6.64 15.94 2.40
C ASN A 123 5.50 15.75 3.42
N THR A 124 5.19 16.78 4.20
CA THR A 124 4.01 16.83 5.08
C THR A 124 2.86 17.61 4.43
N PRO A 125 1.60 17.45 4.90
CA PRO A 125 1.19 16.50 5.93
C PRO A 125 1.12 15.05 5.43
N ALA A 126 1.23 14.10 6.35
CA ALA A 126 0.89 12.71 6.08
C ALA A 126 -0.62 12.52 5.97
N VAL A 127 -1.05 11.45 5.27
CA VAL A 127 -2.42 10.94 5.38
C VAL A 127 -2.46 9.97 6.55
N ILE A 128 -3.21 10.30 7.61
CA ILE A 128 -3.21 9.53 8.85
C ILE A 128 -4.59 8.92 9.07
N HIS A 129 -4.63 7.61 9.23
CA HIS A 129 -5.82 6.85 9.61
C HIS A 129 -5.68 6.42 11.08
N TYR A 130 -6.72 6.64 11.86
CA TYR A 130 -6.75 6.31 13.28
C TYR A 130 -7.80 5.25 13.58
N GLU A 131 -7.42 4.24 14.34
CA GLU A 131 -8.31 3.23 14.91
C GLU A 131 -8.05 3.12 16.40
N ILE A 132 -9.09 3.13 17.22
CA ILE A 132 -8.97 2.88 18.65
C ILE A 132 -9.27 1.41 18.90
N THR A 133 -8.35 0.73 19.58
CA THR A 133 -8.43 -0.69 19.90
C THR A 133 -8.32 -0.94 21.40
N ASP A 134 -8.54 -2.16 21.83
CA ASP A 134 -8.26 -2.55 23.21
C ASP A 134 -6.75 -2.59 23.48
N GLY A 135 -6.36 -2.35 24.74
CA GLY A 135 -4.97 -2.49 25.17
C GLY A 135 -4.22 -1.18 25.36
N ASP A 136 -2.91 -1.28 25.48
CA ASP A 136 -1.99 -0.21 25.91
C ASP A 136 -0.80 -0.03 24.94
N ARG A 137 -0.95 -0.44 23.69
CA ARG A 137 0.09 -0.32 22.65
C ARG A 137 -0.38 0.54 21.50
N ILE A 138 0.56 1.05 20.75
CA ILE A 138 0.29 1.67 19.45
C ILE A 138 0.91 0.78 18.37
N ASP A 139 0.06 0.31 17.46
CA ASP A 139 0.47 -0.39 16.24
C ASP A 139 0.56 0.65 15.12
N ILE A 140 1.74 0.78 14.53
CA ILE A 140 2.06 1.79 13.52
C ILE A 140 2.43 1.09 12.22
N THR A 141 1.73 1.43 11.14
CA THR A 141 2.14 1.07 9.78
C THR A 141 2.39 2.34 8.98
N VAL A 142 3.60 2.46 8.42
CA VAL A 142 3.99 3.53 7.51
C VAL A 142 4.09 2.96 6.11
N ALA A 143 3.26 3.46 5.19
CA ALA A 143 3.18 3.01 3.81
C ALA A 143 3.39 4.19 2.84
N PRO A 144 4.62 4.48 2.41
CA PRO A 144 4.89 5.52 1.42
C PRO A 144 4.28 5.13 0.06
N LYS A 145 3.27 5.86 -0.39
CA LYS A 145 2.51 5.55 -1.60
C LYS A 145 2.92 6.41 -2.80
N GLY A 146 3.51 5.77 -3.80
CA GLY A 146 3.89 6.42 -5.06
C GLY A 146 2.68 6.74 -5.93
N PHE A 147 2.70 7.91 -6.58
CA PHE A 147 1.52 8.43 -7.29
C PHE A 147 1.36 7.92 -8.72
N GLY A 148 2.38 7.36 -9.33
CA GLY A 148 2.21 6.69 -10.62
C GLY A 148 1.12 5.60 -10.57
N SER A 149 1.19 4.74 -9.58
CA SER A 149 0.19 3.70 -9.34
C SER A 149 -1.05 4.21 -8.60
N GLU A 150 -0.92 5.19 -7.69
CA GLU A 150 -2.06 5.77 -6.98
C GLU A 150 -3.09 6.38 -7.95
N ASN A 151 -2.64 7.09 -8.97
CA ASN A 151 -3.50 7.69 -9.99
C ASN A 151 -4.31 6.65 -10.79
N MET A 152 -3.91 5.38 -10.76
CA MET A 152 -4.60 4.28 -11.44
C MET A 152 -5.69 3.65 -10.60
N SER A 153 -5.81 4.03 -9.34
CA SER A 153 -6.84 3.52 -8.42
C SER A 153 -8.23 4.02 -8.79
N ARG A 154 -9.27 3.23 -8.47
CA ARG A 154 -10.67 3.53 -8.84
C ARG A 154 -11.62 3.16 -7.70
N ILE A 155 -12.74 3.88 -7.63
CA ILE A 155 -13.87 3.55 -6.76
C ILE A 155 -15.11 3.36 -7.65
N PHE A 156 -15.83 2.29 -7.38
CA PHE A 156 -17.07 1.92 -8.06
C PHE A 156 -18.21 1.83 -7.03
N MET A 157 -19.26 2.58 -7.25
CA MET A 157 -20.48 2.47 -6.45
C MET A 157 -21.44 1.51 -7.14
N LEU A 158 -21.22 0.21 -6.92
CA LEU A 158 -22.02 -0.84 -7.54
C LEU A 158 -23.40 -0.96 -6.89
N LYS A 159 -24.31 -1.62 -7.59
CA LYS A 159 -25.62 -2.01 -7.05
C LYS A 159 -25.51 -3.41 -6.44
N PRO A 160 -26.29 -3.74 -5.40
CA PRO A 160 -26.32 -5.09 -4.84
C PRO A 160 -26.58 -6.20 -5.88
N ALA A 161 -27.35 -5.90 -6.91
CA ALA A 161 -27.65 -6.84 -8.01
C ALA A 161 -26.42 -7.17 -8.89
N ASP A 162 -25.39 -6.33 -8.89
CA ASP A 162 -24.17 -6.58 -9.66
C ASP A 162 -23.34 -7.73 -9.03
N GLY A 163 -23.49 -7.95 -7.72
CA GLY A 163 -22.95 -9.08 -7.00
C GLY A 163 -21.45 -9.30 -7.19
N ILE A 164 -21.02 -10.54 -7.07
CA ILE A 164 -19.59 -10.93 -7.19
C ILE A 164 -19.06 -10.66 -8.61
N GLU A 165 -19.85 -10.84 -9.64
CA GLU A 165 -19.39 -10.59 -11.01
C GLU A 165 -19.15 -9.09 -11.25
N GLY A 166 -19.96 -8.21 -10.68
CA GLY A 166 -19.72 -6.76 -10.70
C GLY A 166 -18.42 -6.39 -9.98
N ILE A 167 -18.13 -7.02 -8.85
CA ILE A 167 -16.86 -6.81 -8.12
C ILE A 167 -15.67 -7.24 -8.99
N LYS A 168 -15.73 -8.43 -9.61
CA LYS A 168 -14.68 -8.92 -10.50
C LYS A 168 -14.43 -7.97 -11.68
N GLU A 169 -15.49 -7.51 -12.32
CA GLU A 169 -15.36 -6.58 -13.45
C GLU A 169 -14.80 -5.22 -13.01
N ALA A 170 -15.18 -4.72 -11.85
CA ALA A 170 -14.60 -3.48 -11.28
C ALA A 170 -13.07 -3.60 -11.11
N VAL A 171 -12.59 -4.70 -10.53
CA VAL A 171 -11.15 -4.95 -10.36
C VAL A 171 -10.45 -5.07 -11.71
N LEU A 172 -10.98 -5.88 -12.62
CA LEU A 172 -10.38 -6.07 -13.95
C LEU A 172 -10.38 -4.79 -14.77
N THR A 173 -11.41 -3.96 -14.65
CA THR A 173 -11.48 -2.65 -15.33
C THR A 173 -10.40 -1.71 -14.77
N ALA A 174 -10.26 -1.61 -13.45
CA ALA A 174 -9.21 -0.79 -12.85
C ALA A 174 -7.80 -1.22 -13.32
N VAL A 175 -7.54 -2.53 -13.39
CA VAL A 175 -6.24 -3.06 -13.83
C VAL A 175 -6.01 -2.84 -15.33
N ARG A 176 -7.01 -3.02 -16.19
CA ARG A 176 -6.90 -2.73 -17.62
C ARG A 176 -6.60 -1.25 -17.88
N ASP A 177 -7.32 -0.35 -17.18
CA ASP A 177 -7.12 1.10 -17.28
C ASP A 177 -5.74 1.52 -16.77
N ALA A 178 -5.23 0.86 -15.73
CA ALA A 178 -3.90 1.09 -15.21
C ALA A 178 -2.82 0.71 -16.23
N GLY A 179 -2.95 -0.47 -16.81
CA GLY A 179 -2.00 -0.97 -17.81
C GLY A 179 -0.55 -0.80 -17.38
N PRO A 180 0.34 -0.34 -18.28
CA PRO A 180 1.76 -0.12 -17.97
C PRO A 180 1.99 1.05 -17.00
N ASN A 181 1.04 1.99 -16.86
CA ASN A 181 1.21 3.20 -16.06
C ASN A 181 1.34 2.93 -14.55
N ALA A 182 0.90 1.75 -14.10
CA ALA A 182 1.06 1.33 -12.71
C ALA A 182 2.41 0.70 -12.40
N CYS A 183 3.34 0.61 -13.35
CA CYS A 183 4.64 -0.06 -13.21
C CYS A 183 4.50 -1.51 -12.70
N PRO A 184 3.83 -2.41 -13.45
CA PRO A 184 3.65 -3.80 -13.03
C PRO A 184 4.99 -4.56 -12.92
N PRO A 185 5.04 -5.66 -12.12
CA PRO A 185 3.89 -6.35 -11.53
C PRO A 185 3.28 -5.58 -10.35
N MET A 186 1.95 -5.61 -10.26
CA MET A 186 1.19 -4.83 -9.29
C MET A 186 0.92 -5.62 -8.00
N VAL A 187 0.71 -4.91 -6.90
CA VAL A 187 -0.05 -5.40 -5.75
C VAL A 187 -1.37 -4.63 -5.73
N ILE A 188 -2.47 -5.34 -5.61
CA ILE A 188 -3.82 -4.78 -5.75
C ILE A 188 -4.55 -4.94 -4.43
N GLY A 189 -4.89 -3.82 -3.80
CA GLY A 189 -5.75 -3.77 -2.63
C GLY A 189 -7.19 -3.52 -3.04
N VAL A 190 -8.12 -4.29 -2.51
CA VAL A 190 -9.55 -4.18 -2.80
C VAL A 190 -10.32 -4.02 -1.50
N GLY A 191 -11.11 -2.97 -1.40
CA GLY A 191 -12.06 -2.77 -0.31
C GLY A 191 -13.48 -2.97 -0.78
N ILE A 192 -14.23 -3.86 -0.15
CA ILE A 192 -15.60 -4.22 -0.52
C ILE A 192 -16.54 -3.90 0.62
N GLY A 193 -17.55 -3.09 0.36
CA GLY A 193 -18.55 -2.72 1.35
C GLY A 193 -18.22 -1.44 2.12
N GLY A 194 -18.87 -1.25 3.29
CA GLY A 194 -18.78 0.01 4.03
C GLY A 194 -19.49 1.15 3.30
N THR A 195 -18.83 2.30 3.27
CA THR A 195 -19.23 3.53 2.61
C THR A 195 -18.16 3.93 1.57
N PHE A 196 -18.36 5.05 0.86
CA PHE A 196 -17.42 5.57 -0.14
C PHE A 196 -15.98 5.70 0.41
N GLU A 197 -15.83 6.34 1.56
CA GLU A 197 -14.52 6.53 2.21
C GLU A 197 -14.00 5.22 2.83
N LYS A 198 -14.88 4.39 3.42
CA LYS A 198 -14.44 3.16 4.10
C LYS A 198 -13.91 2.12 3.11
N CYS A 199 -14.54 1.94 1.95
CA CYS A 199 -14.00 1.02 0.96
C CYS A 199 -12.65 1.49 0.39
N ALA A 200 -12.44 2.81 0.25
CA ALA A 200 -11.16 3.37 -0.18
C ALA A 200 -10.05 3.17 0.86
N GLU A 201 -10.35 3.40 2.13
CA GLU A 201 -9.44 3.13 3.25
C GLU A 201 -9.03 1.66 3.30
N MET A 202 -10.01 0.74 3.25
CA MET A 202 -9.76 -0.70 3.22
C MET A 202 -8.89 -1.13 2.05
N ALA A 203 -9.18 -0.63 0.85
CA ALA A 203 -8.36 -0.94 -0.33
C ALA A 203 -6.90 -0.47 -0.16
N LYS A 204 -6.68 0.66 0.50
CA LYS A 204 -5.35 1.16 0.82
C LYS A 204 -4.68 0.31 1.90
N HIS A 205 -5.40 -0.03 2.96
CA HIS A 205 -4.89 -0.85 4.05
C HIS A 205 -4.56 -2.28 3.58
N ALA A 206 -5.37 -2.87 2.71
CA ALA A 206 -5.13 -4.19 2.13
C ALA A 206 -3.76 -4.32 1.41
N LEU A 207 -3.18 -3.20 0.95
CA LEU A 207 -1.83 -3.20 0.37
C LEU A 207 -0.72 -3.47 1.40
N THR A 208 -1.00 -3.29 2.68
CA THR A 208 -0.02 -3.47 3.77
C THR A 208 -0.05 -4.87 4.39
N ARG A 209 -0.94 -5.75 3.92
CA ARG A 209 -1.00 -7.14 4.37
C ARG A 209 0.24 -7.90 3.91
N ASN A 210 0.80 -8.71 4.80
CA ASN A 210 1.88 -9.63 4.46
C ASN A 210 1.41 -10.60 3.37
N LEU A 211 2.15 -10.69 2.27
CA LEU A 211 1.76 -11.46 1.09
C LEU A 211 1.91 -12.98 1.25
N GLU A 212 2.58 -13.42 2.30
CA GLU A 212 2.73 -14.84 2.67
C GLU A 212 1.66 -15.29 3.68
N GLU A 213 0.85 -14.38 4.20
CA GLU A 213 -0.29 -14.74 5.04
C GLU A 213 -1.34 -15.51 4.23
N GLU A 214 -1.96 -16.47 4.90
CA GLU A 214 -3.09 -17.19 4.32
C GLU A 214 -4.22 -16.22 3.98
N PRO A 215 -4.82 -16.34 2.78
CA PRO A 215 -5.96 -15.53 2.40
C PRO A 215 -7.09 -15.64 3.43
N PRO A 216 -7.91 -14.60 3.59
CA PRO A 216 -9.05 -14.64 4.50
C PRO A 216 -9.98 -15.82 4.18
N THR A 217 -10.62 -16.37 5.19
CA THR A 217 -11.57 -17.48 5.00
C THR A 217 -12.84 -17.03 4.29
N GLY A 218 -13.50 -17.94 3.59
CA GLY A 218 -14.75 -17.69 2.87
C GLY A 218 -14.55 -17.01 1.52
N TYR A 219 -15.59 -16.33 1.04
CA TYR A 219 -15.64 -15.82 -0.34
C TYR A 219 -14.52 -14.83 -0.69
N ALA A 220 -14.01 -14.08 0.27
CA ALA A 220 -12.96 -13.09 0.02
C ALA A 220 -11.66 -13.77 -0.40
N GLY A 221 -11.22 -14.81 0.29
CA GLY A 221 -10.01 -15.53 -0.07
C GLY A 221 -10.12 -16.33 -1.37
N GLU A 222 -11.30 -16.87 -1.67
CA GLU A 222 -11.57 -17.51 -2.96
C GLU A 222 -11.49 -16.48 -4.09
N LEU A 223 -12.06 -15.29 -3.86
CA LEU A 223 -12.07 -14.20 -4.81
C LEU A 223 -10.67 -13.62 -5.07
N GLU A 224 -9.81 -13.53 -4.04
CA GLU A 224 -8.40 -13.13 -4.20
C GLU A 224 -7.67 -14.04 -5.17
N LYS A 225 -7.79 -15.35 -5.00
CA LYS A 225 -7.15 -16.35 -5.88
C LYS A 225 -7.66 -16.25 -7.31
N GLU A 226 -8.99 -16.18 -7.47
CA GLU A 226 -9.62 -16.08 -8.78
C GLU A 226 -9.22 -14.78 -9.50
N LEU A 227 -9.22 -13.64 -8.77
CA LEU A 227 -8.85 -12.35 -9.33
C LEU A 227 -7.38 -12.30 -9.72
N LEU A 228 -6.48 -12.83 -8.92
CA LEU A 228 -5.05 -12.89 -9.26
C LEU A 228 -4.82 -13.66 -10.57
N GLU A 229 -5.49 -14.81 -10.73
CA GLU A 229 -5.42 -15.56 -11.99
C GLU A 229 -5.96 -14.76 -13.18
N LYS A 230 -7.14 -14.12 -13.03
CA LYS A 230 -7.77 -13.33 -14.09
C LYS A 230 -6.93 -12.11 -14.48
N VAL A 231 -6.37 -11.41 -13.48
CA VAL A 231 -5.47 -10.28 -13.71
C VAL A 231 -4.21 -10.72 -14.46
N ASN A 232 -3.61 -11.83 -14.07
CA ASN A 232 -2.43 -12.35 -14.74
C ASN A 232 -2.71 -12.81 -16.17
N ARG A 233 -3.92 -13.27 -16.47
CA ARG A 233 -4.37 -13.60 -17.84
C ARG A 233 -4.56 -12.37 -18.75
N LEU A 234 -4.61 -11.16 -18.20
CA LEU A 234 -4.66 -9.94 -19.03
C LEU A 234 -3.36 -9.76 -19.86
N GLY A 235 -2.27 -10.37 -19.44
CA GLY A 235 -1.02 -10.38 -20.20
C GLY A 235 -0.31 -9.04 -20.28
N ILE A 236 -0.61 -8.09 -19.38
CA ILE A 236 0.07 -6.79 -19.31
C ILE A 236 1.56 -7.01 -19.03
N GLY A 237 1.88 -7.89 -18.08
CA GLY A 237 3.23 -8.37 -17.80
C GLY A 237 4.14 -7.34 -17.15
N PRO A 238 5.37 -7.74 -16.78
CA PRO A 238 6.36 -6.88 -16.16
C PRO A 238 6.68 -5.65 -17.01
N GLY A 239 6.70 -4.48 -16.38
CA GLY A 239 6.92 -3.20 -17.07
C GLY A 239 5.83 -2.82 -18.08
N GLY A 240 4.74 -3.59 -18.19
CA GLY A 240 3.72 -3.41 -19.22
C GLY A 240 4.13 -3.87 -20.62
N LEU A 241 5.19 -4.69 -20.72
CA LEU A 241 5.78 -5.15 -21.99
C LEU A 241 5.35 -6.57 -22.37
N GLY A 242 4.25 -7.04 -21.79
CA GLY A 242 3.73 -8.38 -22.00
C GLY A 242 4.37 -9.42 -21.08
N GLY A 243 3.62 -10.46 -20.79
CA GLY A 243 4.07 -11.55 -19.92
C GLY A 243 2.96 -12.14 -19.09
N SER A 244 3.29 -13.11 -18.26
CA SER A 244 2.35 -13.86 -17.43
C SER A 244 2.22 -13.34 -16.01
N VAL A 245 3.06 -12.41 -15.57
CA VAL A 245 3.03 -11.80 -14.25
C VAL A 245 2.65 -10.32 -14.35
N THR A 246 1.35 -10.04 -14.30
CA THR A 246 0.80 -8.68 -14.25
C THR A 246 0.68 -8.18 -12.83
N ALA A 247 0.32 -9.06 -11.90
CA ALA A 247 0.22 -8.78 -10.48
C ALA A 247 0.89 -9.86 -9.63
N LEU A 248 1.42 -9.45 -8.49
CA LEU A 248 2.00 -10.31 -7.46
C LEU A 248 0.93 -10.83 -6.51
N ALA A 249 -0.01 -9.96 -6.13
CA ALA A 249 -1.09 -10.29 -5.20
C ALA A 249 -2.35 -9.45 -5.49
N VAL A 250 -3.48 -9.99 -5.04
CA VAL A 250 -4.74 -9.28 -4.85
C VAL A 250 -5.17 -9.53 -3.41
N ASN A 251 -5.27 -8.48 -2.62
CA ASN A 251 -5.66 -8.53 -1.21
C ASN A 251 -7.02 -7.86 -1.03
N ILE A 252 -7.96 -8.54 -0.38
CA ILE A 252 -9.33 -8.06 -0.19
C ILE A 252 -9.64 -7.85 1.29
N GLU A 253 -10.16 -6.67 1.60
CA GLU A 253 -10.81 -6.39 2.88
C GLU A 253 -12.30 -6.14 2.67
N THR A 254 -13.10 -6.57 3.64
CA THR A 254 -14.55 -6.47 3.55
C THR A 254 -15.13 -5.82 4.79
N TYR A 255 -16.22 -5.07 4.60
CA TYR A 255 -16.97 -4.46 5.68
C TYR A 255 -18.48 -4.53 5.40
N PRO A 256 -19.34 -4.74 6.41
CA PRO A 256 -20.77 -4.65 6.21
C PRO A 256 -21.19 -3.34 5.56
N THR A 257 -22.17 -3.39 4.64
CA THR A 257 -22.60 -2.23 3.89
C THR A 257 -24.13 -2.03 3.98
N HIS A 258 -24.61 -0.89 3.51
CA HIS A 258 -26.05 -0.61 3.44
C HIS A 258 -26.73 -1.52 2.43
N ILE A 259 -27.95 -1.97 2.73
CA ILE A 259 -28.73 -2.92 1.89
C ILE A 259 -28.88 -2.47 0.43
N ALA A 260 -28.82 -1.17 0.16
CA ALA A 260 -28.97 -0.60 -1.18
C ALA A 260 -27.66 -0.32 -1.92
N GLY A 261 -26.50 -0.63 -1.31
CA GLY A 261 -25.19 -0.31 -1.89
C GLY A 261 -24.22 -1.48 -1.94
N LEU A 262 -23.26 -1.40 -2.84
CA LEU A 262 -22.11 -2.31 -2.93
C LEU A 262 -20.89 -1.50 -3.39
N PRO A 263 -20.34 -0.64 -2.52
CA PRO A 263 -19.13 0.11 -2.86
C PRO A 263 -17.92 -0.83 -2.98
N VAL A 264 -17.10 -0.59 -4.00
CA VAL A 264 -15.85 -1.33 -4.26
C VAL A 264 -14.76 -0.34 -4.60
N ALA A 265 -13.68 -0.34 -3.84
CA ALA A 265 -12.48 0.41 -4.17
C ALA A 265 -11.36 -0.54 -4.59
N VAL A 266 -10.60 -0.12 -5.58
CA VAL A 266 -9.43 -0.83 -6.08
C VAL A 266 -8.24 0.12 -5.99
N ASN A 267 -7.32 -0.14 -5.08
CA ASN A 267 -6.10 0.63 -4.94
C ASN A 267 -4.95 -0.13 -5.58
N ILE A 268 -4.32 0.47 -6.57
CA ILE A 268 -3.22 -0.13 -7.32
C ILE A 268 -1.89 0.31 -6.72
N CYS A 269 -1.00 -0.63 -6.42
CA CYS A 269 0.39 -0.38 -6.10
C CYS A 269 1.31 -1.01 -7.14
N CYS A 270 2.43 -0.34 -7.41
CA CYS A 270 3.46 -0.86 -8.31
C CYS A 270 4.27 -1.99 -7.65
N HIS A 271 5.25 -2.51 -8.36
CA HIS A 271 6.18 -3.52 -7.84
C HIS A 271 6.96 -3.08 -6.58
N VAL A 272 7.04 -1.77 -6.31
CA VAL A 272 7.58 -1.24 -5.05
C VAL A 272 6.44 -1.03 -4.07
N ASN A 273 5.78 -2.12 -3.65
CA ASN A 273 4.78 -2.11 -2.58
C ASN A 273 5.50 -2.15 -1.24
N ARG A 274 5.78 -0.96 -0.72
CA ARG A 274 6.63 -0.76 0.46
C ARG A 274 5.84 -0.30 1.67
N HIS A 275 6.12 -0.88 2.79
CA HIS A 275 5.61 -0.44 4.09
C HIS A 275 6.54 -0.93 5.21
N ALA A 276 6.48 -0.29 6.35
CA ALA A 276 7.13 -0.72 7.59
C ALA A 276 6.09 -0.80 8.70
N HIS A 277 6.25 -1.75 9.60
CA HIS A 277 5.33 -2.01 10.70
C HIS A 277 6.07 -2.10 12.02
N ARG A 278 5.54 -1.44 13.07
CA ARG A 278 6.09 -1.49 14.44
C ARG A 278 4.97 -1.41 15.48
N ILE A 279 5.17 -2.09 16.59
CA ILE A 279 4.33 -1.97 17.78
C ILE A 279 5.17 -1.35 18.89
N ILE A 280 4.68 -0.25 19.46
CA ILE A 280 5.33 0.46 20.56
C ILE A 280 4.47 0.50 21.80
#